data_64ef46805f49b4234f05b8558c9eb040
#
_entry.id   64ef46805f49b4234f05b8558c9eb040
#
_cell.length_a   1.000
_cell.length_b   1.000
_cell.length_c   1.000
_cell.angle_alpha   90.00
_cell.angle_beta   90.00
_cell.angle_gamma   90.00
#
_symmetry.space_group_name_H-M   'P 1'
#
loop_
_entity.id
_entity.type
_entity.pdbx_description
1 polymer ?
#
loop_
_entity_poly.entity_id
_entity_poly.type
_entity_poly.pdbx_seq_one_letter_code
_entity_poly.pdbx_strand_id
1 'polypeptide(L)'
;MIPRDPGADRVVPPAGFTVRLTLFTSAAMAFLTVFALALSLAAGRLATSWGEDLARASTIRISAPEGQLAAQTGAVLRVLEQTPGIASARALTADEQRALLAPWFGPDLPLESLPMPQLIEVQESGEGFDTDGLRLRLHAEAPGAVLDEHSRWRRPLVAAADRLRLLGWLAIGLIGAATGAMVTLAAHAALAANAQVIAVLRLVGATDGYIAGAFVRRYTLRTLTGAALGTVAGLALLLLMPVGGGAGDILTGLRFAGLQWFWPLLVPPLAALVAFVATELAARRVLGELA
;
A
#
# COMPACT_ATOMS: atom_id res chain seq x y z
N MET A 1 -32.58 3.74 16.84
CA MET A 1 -33.48 3.40 15.71
C MET A 1 -34.29 4.64 15.41
N ILE A 2 -33.90 5.44 14.40
CA ILE A 2 -34.56 6.71 14.05
C ILE A 2 -35.80 6.37 13.23
N PRO A 3 -37.03 6.84 13.62
CA PRO A 3 -38.24 6.52 12.88
C PRO A 3 -38.15 7.01 11.45
N ARG A 4 -38.56 6.18 10.50
CA ARG A 4 -38.73 6.55 9.09
C ARG A 4 -39.94 7.47 9.00
N ASP A 5 -39.72 8.76 8.98
CA ASP A 5 -40.77 9.73 8.63
C ASP A 5 -40.64 10.07 7.13
N PRO A 6 -41.57 9.62 6.28
CA PRO A 6 -41.55 9.90 4.86
C PRO A 6 -41.81 11.39 4.52
N GLY A 7 -42.17 12.21 5.51
CA GLY A 7 -42.36 13.65 5.38
C GLY A 7 -41.05 14.44 5.37
N ALA A 8 -39.97 13.95 5.95
CA ALA A 8 -38.68 14.67 6.05
C ALA A 8 -37.99 14.86 4.68
N ASP A 9 -38.25 14.01 3.71
CA ASP A 9 -37.71 14.15 2.34
C ASP A 9 -38.37 15.28 1.53
N ARG A 10 -39.55 15.77 1.95
CA ARG A 10 -40.29 16.85 1.28
C ARG A 10 -39.91 18.25 1.75
N VAL A 11 -39.19 18.35 2.88
CA VAL A 11 -38.85 19.63 3.53
C VAL A 11 -37.72 20.37 2.83
N VAL A 12 -36.90 19.69 2.05
CA VAL A 12 -35.78 20.32 1.35
C VAL A 12 -35.98 20.17 -0.17
N PRO A 13 -36.23 21.27 -0.92
CA PRO A 13 -36.39 21.20 -2.38
C PRO A 13 -35.15 20.57 -3.02
N PRO A 14 -35.29 19.75 -4.07
CA PRO A 14 -34.17 19.18 -4.78
C PRO A 14 -33.46 20.26 -5.60
N ALA A 15 -32.39 20.87 -5.07
CA ALA A 15 -31.50 21.70 -5.85
C ALA A 15 -30.72 20.80 -6.81
N GLY A 16 -31.17 20.66 -8.03
CA GLY A 16 -30.73 19.63 -9.00
C GLY A 16 -29.20 19.63 -9.30
N PHE A 17 -28.56 20.81 -9.29
CA PHE A 17 -27.14 20.92 -9.61
C PHE A 17 -26.24 20.51 -8.43
N THR A 18 -26.50 21.02 -7.24
CA THR A 18 -25.71 20.70 -6.03
C THR A 18 -25.77 19.22 -5.65
N VAL A 19 -26.88 18.55 -5.99
CA VAL A 19 -27.04 17.09 -5.79
C VAL A 19 -26.08 16.28 -6.67
N ARG A 20 -26.06 16.63 -7.96
CA ARG A 20 -25.20 15.93 -8.93
C ARG A 20 -23.73 16.20 -8.61
N LEU A 21 -23.39 17.42 -8.20
CA LEU A 21 -22.02 17.79 -7.84
C LEU A 21 -21.51 17.02 -6.63
N THR A 22 -22.29 16.93 -5.53
CA THR A 22 -21.89 16.18 -4.35
C THR A 22 -21.76 14.68 -4.63
N LEU A 23 -22.61 14.10 -5.44
CA LEU A 23 -22.52 12.70 -5.83
C LEU A 23 -21.28 12.45 -6.68
N PHE A 24 -21.02 13.32 -7.66
CA PHE A 24 -19.84 13.22 -8.53
C PHE A 24 -18.54 13.38 -7.73
N THR A 25 -18.44 14.40 -6.88
CA THR A 25 -17.23 14.62 -6.07
C THR A 25 -16.98 13.49 -5.09
N SER A 26 -18.03 12.97 -4.44
CA SER A 26 -17.88 11.80 -3.55
C SER A 26 -17.44 10.55 -4.32
N ALA A 27 -17.94 10.35 -5.54
CA ALA A 27 -17.53 9.25 -6.41
C ALA A 27 -16.07 9.41 -6.83
N ALA A 28 -15.66 10.61 -7.26
CA ALA A 28 -14.29 10.90 -7.65
C ALA A 28 -13.30 10.71 -6.49
N MET A 29 -13.65 11.21 -5.30
CA MET A 29 -12.80 11.07 -4.11
C MET A 29 -12.68 9.61 -3.66
N ALA A 30 -13.77 8.83 -3.69
CA ALA A 30 -13.73 7.40 -3.37
C ALA A 30 -12.92 6.61 -4.42
N PHE A 31 -13.07 6.94 -5.70
CA PHE A 31 -12.24 6.39 -6.77
C PHE A 31 -10.75 6.62 -6.50
N LEU A 32 -10.35 7.86 -6.21
CA LEU A 32 -8.96 8.19 -5.87
C LEU A 32 -8.49 7.48 -4.59
N THR A 33 -9.36 7.33 -3.60
CA THR A 33 -9.05 6.58 -2.37
C THR A 33 -8.74 5.11 -2.66
N VAL A 34 -9.50 4.46 -3.57
CA VAL A 34 -9.24 3.08 -3.99
C VAL A 34 -7.86 2.96 -4.64
N PHE A 35 -7.48 3.93 -5.50
CA PHE A 35 -6.16 3.94 -6.11
C PHE A 35 -5.03 4.18 -5.10
N ALA A 36 -5.18 5.14 -4.20
CA ALA A 36 -4.21 5.40 -3.13
C ALA A 36 -4.03 4.18 -2.23
N LEU A 37 -5.13 3.47 -1.93
CA LEU A 37 -5.12 2.23 -1.16
C LEU A 37 -4.42 1.11 -1.92
N ALA A 38 -4.72 0.92 -3.21
CA ALA A 38 -4.08 -0.08 -4.06
C ALA A 38 -2.57 0.16 -4.15
N LEU A 39 -2.14 1.41 -4.37
CA LEU A 39 -0.74 1.79 -4.42
C LEU A 39 -0.02 1.56 -3.09
N SER A 40 -0.64 1.95 -1.97
CA SER A 40 -0.07 1.76 -0.63
C SER A 40 0.12 0.28 -0.28
N LEU A 41 -0.87 -0.56 -0.60
CA LEU A 41 -0.79 -2.00 -0.37
C LEU A 41 0.17 -2.70 -1.32
N ALA A 42 0.23 -2.26 -2.59
CA ALA A 42 1.19 -2.77 -3.58
C ALA A 42 2.64 -2.45 -3.15
N ALA A 43 2.91 -1.21 -2.72
CA ALA A 43 4.21 -0.82 -2.20
C ALA A 43 4.62 -1.67 -0.99
N GLY A 44 3.68 -1.95 -0.08
CA GLY A 44 3.91 -2.83 1.07
C GLY A 44 4.27 -4.26 0.66
N ARG A 45 3.55 -4.84 -0.31
CA ARG A 45 3.89 -6.19 -0.84
C ARG A 45 5.25 -6.23 -1.51
N LEU A 46 5.55 -5.22 -2.32
CA LEU A 46 6.85 -5.12 -2.99
C LEU A 46 7.99 -5.03 -1.98
N ALA A 47 7.81 -4.25 -0.90
CA ALA A 47 8.78 -4.20 0.19
C ALA A 47 9.00 -5.56 0.86
N THR A 48 7.91 -6.30 1.08
CA THR A 48 7.98 -7.62 1.70
C THR A 48 8.65 -8.63 0.78
N SER A 49 8.24 -8.71 -0.50
CA SER A 49 8.84 -9.63 -1.46
C SER A 49 10.33 -9.34 -1.68
N TRP A 50 10.70 -8.09 -1.91
CA TRP A 50 12.13 -7.73 -2.01
C TRP A 50 12.89 -7.98 -0.71
N GLY A 51 12.23 -7.73 0.44
CA GLY A 51 12.78 -8.05 1.74
C GLY A 51 13.08 -9.53 1.88
N GLU A 52 12.17 -10.40 1.47
CA GLU A 52 12.31 -11.86 1.57
C GLU A 52 13.26 -12.45 0.53
N ASP A 53 13.17 -12.01 -0.73
CA ASP A 53 14.01 -12.52 -1.82
C ASP A 53 15.49 -12.16 -1.61
N LEU A 54 15.77 -10.94 -1.14
CA LEU A 54 17.12 -10.46 -0.84
C LEU A 54 17.64 -10.89 0.54
N ALA A 55 16.76 -11.29 1.48
CA ALA A 55 17.15 -11.74 2.81
C ALA A 55 17.56 -13.21 2.82
N ARG A 56 17.04 -14.02 1.88
CA ARG A 56 17.23 -15.47 1.90
C ARG A 56 18.48 -15.93 1.15
N ALA A 57 19.14 -15.07 0.39
CA ALA A 57 20.30 -15.42 -0.41
C ALA A 57 21.48 -14.49 -0.13
N SER A 58 22.32 -14.84 0.82
CA SER A 58 23.67 -14.28 0.92
C SER A 58 24.61 -15.11 0.07
N THR A 59 25.60 -14.46 -0.56
CA THR A 59 26.59 -15.16 -1.37
C THR A 59 27.98 -14.98 -0.76
N ILE A 60 28.71 -16.08 -0.60
CA ILE A 60 30.13 -16.02 -0.25
C ILE A 60 30.94 -16.29 -1.50
N ARG A 61 31.80 -15.35 -1.84
CA ARG A 61 32.74 -15.46 -2.92
C ARG A 61 34.09 -15.90 -2.38
N ILE A 62 34.64 -16.99 -2.91
CA ILE A 62 35.97 -17.47 -2.54
C ILE A 62 36.92 -17.24 -3.72
N SER A 63 37.93 -16.43 -3.52
CA SER A 63 39.02 -16.21 -4.47
C SER A 63 40.31 -16.76 -3.86
N ALA A 64 40.80 -17.88 -4.38
CA ALA A 64 42.00 -18.51 -3.90
C ALA A 64 42.86 -18.99 -5.08
N PRO A 65 44.19 -19.14 -4.92
CA PRO A 65 45.07 -19.74 -5.92
C PRO A 65 44.63 -21.18 -6.28
N GLU A 66 44.99 -21.60 -7.48
CA GLU A 66 44.75 -22.96 -7.94
C GLU A 66 45.31 -23.97 -6.93
N GLY A 67 44.52 -24.99 -6.59
CA GLY A 67 44.84 -26.00 -5.56
C GLY A 67 44.38 -25.68 -4.12
N GLN A 68 44.11 -24.44 -3.76
CA GLN A 68 43.57 -24.05 -2.46
C GLN A 68 42.06 -23.85 -2.44
N LEU A 69 41.44 -23.68 -3.59
CA LEU A 69 40.02 -23.37 -3.72
C LEU A 69 39.13 -24.43 -3.05
N ALA A 70 39.40 -25.71 -3.33
CA ALA A 70 38.62 -26.82 -2.74
C ALA A 70 38.77 -26.89 -1.21
N ALA A 71 39.97 -26.68 -0.70
CA ALA A 71 40.25 -26.68 0.76
C ALA A 71 39.52 -25.53 1.46
N GLN A 72 39.59 -24.32 0.90
CA GLN A 72 38.88 -23.14 1.42
C GLN A 72 37.37 -23.28 1.30
N THR A 73 36.85 -23.84 0.19
CA THR A 73 35.42 -24.12 0.04
C THR A 73 34.92 -25.06 1.13
N GLY A 74 35.68 -26.15 1.41
CA GLY A 74 35.34 -27.07 2.49
C GLY A 74 35.42 -26.43 3.89
N ALA A 75 36.35 -25.50 4.11
CA ALA A 75 36.42 -24.76 5.35
C ALA A 75 35.22 -23.83 5.54
N VAL A 76 34.87 -23.08 4.51
CA VAL A 76 33.69 -22.21 4.52
C VAL A 76 32.41 -22.98 4.79
N LEU A 77 32.18 -24.10 4.12
CA LEU A 77 30.99 -24.92 4.34
C LEU A 77 30.89 -25.39 5.79
N ARG A 78 31.99 -25.85 6.38
CA ARG A 78 32.01 -26.24 7.81
C ARG A 78 31.73 -25.10 8.78
N VAL A 79 32.24 -23.90 8.50
CA VAL A 79 31.94 -22.70 9.28
C VAL A 79 30.44 -22.38 9.21
N LEU A 80 29.86 -22.47 8.01
CA LEU A 80 28.43 -22.18 7.77
C LEU A 80 27.51 -23.20 8.46
N GLU A 81 27.86 -24.50 8.42
CA GLU A 81 27.10 -25.55 9.13
C GLU A 81 27.06 -25.35 10.65
N GLN A 82 28.08 -24.72 11.21
CA GLN A 82 28.20 -24.44 12.66
C GLN A 82 27.63 -23.05 13.04
N THR A 83 27.17 -22.27 12.09
CA THR A 83 26.69 -20.91 12.36
C THR A 83 25.18 -20.92 12.58
N PRO A 84 24.68 -20.55 13.78
CA PRO A 84 23.25 -20.42 14.01
C PRO A 84 22.65 -19.37 13.09
N GLY A 85 21.43 -19.64 12.58
CA GLY A 85 20.75 -18.71 11.69
C GLY A 85 20.98 -18.99 10.20
N ILE A 86 21.72 -20.04 9.84
CA ILE A 86 21.88 -20.53 8.46
C ILE A 86 21.01 -21.78 8.29
N ALA A 87 20.11 -21.75 7.30
CA ALA A 87 19.24 -22.87 6.98
C ALA A 87 19.93 -23.88 6.06
N SER A 88 20.66 -23.42 5.06
CA SER A 88 21.45 -24.26 4.16
C SER A 88 22.57 -23.45 3.50
N ALA A 89 23.65 -24.13 3.13
CA ALA A 89 24.75 -23.56 2.38
C ALA A 89 25.21 -24.58 1.33
N ARG A 90 25.39 -24.14 0.09
CA ARG A 90 25.90 -24.99 -0.98
C ARG A 90 26.84 -24.25 -1.92
N ALA A 91 27.85 -24.94 -2.38
CA ALA A 91 28.72 -24.42 -3.44
C ALA A 91 27.99 -24.55 -4.80
N LEU A 92 28.01 -23.47 -5.60
CA LEU A 92 27.46 -23.52 -6.96
C LEU A 92 28.38 -24.35 -7.85
N THR A 93 27.77 -25.15 -8.71
CA THR A 93 28.49 -25.89 -9.74
C THR A 93 29.00 -24.96 -10.85
N ALA A 94 29.98 -25.41 -11.62
CA ALA A 94 30.50 -24.63 -12.76
C ALA A 94 29.41 -24.31 -13.79
N ASP A 95 28.48 -25.23 -14.00
CA ASP A 95 27.36 -25.04 -14.95
C ASP A 95 26.35 -24.00 -14.44
N GLU A 96 26.06 -23.99 -13.14
CA GLU A 96 25.21 -22.97 -12.52
C GLU A 96 25.87 -21.59 -12.62
N GLN A 97 27.18 -21.49 -12.35
CA GLN A 97 27.91 -20.22 -12.50
C GLN A 97 27.92 -19.75 -13.96
N ARG A 98 28.06 -20.67 -14.92
CA ARG A 98 27.96 -20.39 -16.35
C ARG A 98 26.58 -19.83 -16.72
N ALA A 99 25.53 -20.44 -16.20
CA ALA A 99 24.16 -20.00 -16.43
C ALA A 99 23.90 -18.58 -15.90
N LEU A 100 24.51 -18.18 -14.77
CA LEU A 100 24.43 -16.82 -14.24
C LEU A 100 25.11 -15.77 -15.13
N LEU A 101 26.16 -16.15 -15.87
CA LEU A 101 26.90 -15.24 -16.75
C LEU A 101 26.35 -15.20 -18.19
N ALA A 102 25.64 -16.23 -18.62
CA ALA A 102 25.12 -16.36 -19.97
C ALA A 102 24.28 -15.16 -20.47
N PRO A 103 23.44 -14.50 -19.65
CA PRO A 103 22.68 -13.30 -20.08
C PRO A 103 23.56 -12.09 -20.44
N TRP A 104 24.77 -12.01 -19.89
CA TRP A 104 25.66 -10.87 -20.04
C TRP A 104 26.72 -11.08 -21.12
N PHE A 105 27.19 -12.32 -21.26
CA PHE A 105 28.35 -12.65 -22.10
C PHE A 105 28.03 -13.67 -23.22
N GLY A 106 26.80 -14.17 -23.27
CA GLY A 106 26.40 -15.20 -24.22
C GLY A 106 26.75 -16.64 -23.75
N PRO A 107 26.20 -17.66 -24.44
CA PRO A 107 26.34 -19.06 -24.01
C PRO A 107 27.74 -19.65 -24.25
N ASP A 108 28.56 -19.08 -25.13
CA ASP A 108 29.83 -19.65 -25.60
C ASP A 108 31.06 -19.12 -24.85
N LEU A 109 30.93 -18.72 -23.61
CA LEU A 109 32.06 -18.19 -22.82
C LEU A 109 33.05 -19.31 -22.47
N PRO A 110 34.33 -19.18 -22.80
CA PRO A 110 35.37 -20.13 -22.39
C PRO A 110 35.73 -19.92 -20.91
N LEU A 111 34.87 -20.37 -20.00
CA LEU A 111 35.08 -20.20 -18.56
C LEU A 111 36.30 -20.92 -18.01
N GLU A 112 36.77 -21.95 -18.72
CA GLU A 112 37.96 -22.73 -18.32
C GLU A 112 39.26 -21.91 -18.32
N SER A 113 39.27 -20.80 -19.05
CA SER A 113 40.44 -19.90 -19.13
C SER A 113 40.39 -18.68 -18.19
N LEU A 114 39.25 -18.51 -17.47
CA LEU A 114 39.06 -17.38 -16.58
C LEU A 114 39.23 -17.82 -15.10
N PRO A 115 39.98 -17.07 -14.29
CA PRO A 115 40.09 -17.35 -12.85
C PRO A 115 38.76 -17.05 -12.16
N MET A 116 37.82 -18.02 -12.21
CA MET A 116 36.49 -17.86 -11.62
C MET A 116 36.56 -18.09 -10.11
N PRO A 117 36.01 -17.18 -9.31
CA PRO A 117 35.82 -17.42 -7.89
C PRO A 117 34.75 -18.51 -7.66
N GLN A 118 34.94 -19.31 -6.63
CA GLN A 118 33.85 -20.19 -6.19
C GLN A 118 32.78 -19.39 -5.48
N LEU A 119 31.54 -19.60 -5.85
CA LEU A 119 30.37 -19.01 -5.22
C LEU A 119 29.70 -20.05 -4.32
N ILE A 120 29.40 -19.65 -3.10
CA ILE A 120 28.60 -20.43 -2.13
C ILE A 120 27.32 -19.64 -1.88
N GLU A 121 26.20 -20.26 -2.19
CA GLU A 121 24.87 -19.77 -1.87
C GLU A 121 24.57 -20.12 -0.40
N VAL A 122 24.20 -19.14 0.38
CA VAL A 122 23.83 -19.26 1.80
C VAL A 122 22.37 -18.87 1.94
N GLN A 123 21.55 -19.78 2.43
CA GLN A 123 20.15 -19.49 2.77
C GLN A 123 20.04 -19.24 4.27
N GLU A 124 19.50 -18.07 4.62
CA GLU A 124 19.29 -17.69 6.01
C GLU A 124 18.01 -18.34 6.57
N SER A 125 18.02 -18.71 7.83
CA SER A 125 16.79 -18.99 8.57
C SER A 125 16.13 -17.68 9.03
N GLY A 126 14.83 -17.71 9.34
CA GLY A 126 14.00 -16.51 9.53
C GLY A 126 14.49 -15.43 10.47
N GLU A 127 15.42 -15.72 11.39
CA GLU A 127 16.00 -14.75 12.33
C GLU A 127 17.32 -14.12 11.84
N GLY A 128 17.88 -14.64 10.72
CA GLY A 128 19.19 -14.22 10.23
C GLY A 128 20.35 -14.75 11.07
N PHE A 129 21.58 -14.42 10.70
CA PHE A 129 22.80 -14.81 11.41
C PHE A 129 23.63 -13.57 11.80
N ASP A 130 24.55 -13.76 12.77
CA ASP A 130 25.51 -12.73 13.14
C ASP A 130 26.57 -12.57 12.04
N THR A 131 26.38 -11.54 11.23
CA THR A 131 27.20 -11.23 10.06
C THR A 131 28.63 -10.85 10.43
N ASP A 132 28.80 -10.06 11.50
CA ASP A 132 30.14 -9.62 11.92
C ASP A 132 30.93 -10.77 12.52
N GLY A 133 30.30 -11.62 13.33
CA GLY A 133 30.89 -12.82 13.87
C GLY A 133 31.26 -13.81 12.76
N LEU A 134 30.40 -14.03 11.78
CA LEU A 134 30.68 -14.89 10.63
C LEU A 134 31.86 -14.35 9.79
N ARG A 135 31.90 -13.04 9.54
CA ARG A 135 32.99 -12.40 8.79
C ARG A 135 34.34 -12.62 9.47
N LEU A 136 34.42 -12.46 10.79
CA LEU A 136 35.65 -12.69 11.56
C LEU A 136 36.10 -14.16 11.47
N ARG A 137 35.16 -15.11 11.57
CA ARG A 137 35.47 -16.54 11.45
C ARG A 137 35.94 -16.90 10.04
N LEU A 138 35.26 -16.40 9.01
CA LEU A 138 35.67 -16.62 7.62
C LEU A 138 37.05 -16.08 7.34
N HIS A 139 37.35 -14.88 7.84
CA HIS A 139 38.69 -14.30 7.67
C HIS A 139 39.79 -15.12 8.33
N ALA A 140 39.52 -15.79 9.47
CA ALA A 140 40.48 -16.64 10.17
C ALA A 140 40.64 -18.01 9.49
N GLU A 141 39.54 -18.64 9.03
CA GLU A 141 39.57 -20.03 8.57
C GLU A 141 39.66 -20.16 7.03
N ALA A 142 39.23 -19.13 6.26
CA ALA A 142 39.27 -19.09 4.80
C ALA A 142 39.55 -17.65 4.32
N PRO A 143 40.83 -17.20 4.31
CA PRO A 143 41.19 -15.80 4.01
C PRO A 143 40.77 -15.31 2.63
N GLY A 144 40.54 -16.22 1.68
CA GLY A 144 40.03 -15.90 0.33
C GLY A 144 38.51 -15.76 0.25
N ALA A 145 37.78 -16.02 1.34
CA ALA A 145 36.35 -15.93 1.38
C ALA A 145 35.89 -14.50 1.72
N VAL A 146 35.01 -13.96 0.90
CA VAL A 146 34.39 -12.64 1.11
C VAL A 146 32.89 -12.83 1.15
N LEU A 147 32.28 -12.48 2.29
CA LEU A 147 30.83 -12.45 2.42
C LEU A 147 30.30 -11.21 1.71
N ASP A 148 29.53 -11.43 0.65
CA ASP A 148 28.83 -10.38 -0.10
C ASP A 148 27.40 -10.23 0.43
N GLU A 149 27.20 -9.19 1.20
CA GLU A 149 25.92 -8.90 1.81
C GLU A 149 25.03 -8.14 0.86
N HIS A 150 23.98 -8.79 0.36
CA HIS A 150 22.91 -8.11 -0.35
C HIS A 150 22.07 -7.20 0.57
N SER A 151 22.26 -7.30 1.89
CA SER A 151 21.58 -6.50 2.91
C SER A 151 21.81 -4.98 2.75
N ARG A 152 22.96 -4.59 2.19
CA ARG A 152 23.33 -3.18 1.95
C ARG A 152 22.40 -2.50 0.95
N TRP A 153 21.93 -3.26 -0.05
CA TRP A 153 20.99 -2.77 -1.07
C TRP A 153 19.53 -2.92 -0.64
N ARG A 154 19.23 -3.87 0.23
CA ARG A 154 17.90 -4.14 0.76
C ARG A 154 17.37 -2.99 1.61
N ARG A 155 18.17 -2.47 2.56
CA ARG A 155 17.74 -1.41 3.48
C ARG A 155 17.18 -0.16 2.76
N PRO A 156 17.84 0.41 1.73
CA PRO A 156 17.31 1.55 0.99
C PRO A 156 16.01 1.23 0.26
N LEU A 157 15.87 0.04 -0.32
CA LEU A 157 14.67 -0.36 -1.08
C LEU A 157 13.46 -0.56 -0.15
N VAL A 158 13.63 -1.26 0.96
CA VAL A 158 12.57 -1.42 1.97
C VAL A 158 12.17 -0.07 2.54
N ALA A 159 13.14 0.79 2.89
CA ALA A 159 12.86 2.13 3.38
C ALA A 159 12.13 3.01 2.35
N ALA A 160 12.44 2.88 1.06
CA ALA A 160 11.73 3.58 -0.01
C ALA A 160 10.26 3.11 -0.12
N ALA A 161 10.03 1.80 -0.05
CA ALA A 161 8.69 1.23 -0.10
C ALA A 161 7.85 1.61 1.15
N ASP A 162 8.45 1.66 2.33
CA ASP A 162 7.79 2.13 3.56
C ASP A 162 7.41 3.62 3.46
N ARG A 163 8.25 4.45 2.84
CA ARG A 163 7.93 5.85 2.56
C ARG A 163 6.76 5.97 1.58
N LEU A 164 6.73 5.18 0.51
CA LEU A 164 5.62 5.13 -0.44
C LEU A 164 4.31 4.70 0.24
N ARG A 165 4.39 3.72 1.13
CA ARG A 165 3.24 3.28 1.94
C ARG A 165 2.73 4.40 2.84
N LEU A 166 3.62 5.12 3.52
CA LEU A 166 3.27 6.28 4.34
C LEU A 166 2.60 7.38 3.49
N LEU A 167 3.15 7.70 2.32
CA LEU A 167 2.56 8.67 1.40
C LEU A 167 1.16 8.24 0.94
N GLY A 168 0.94 6.94 0.71
CA GLY A 168 -0.39 6.41 0.40
C GLY A 168 -1.40 6.65 1.51
N TRP A 169 -1.04 6.41 2.76
CA TRP A 169 -1.90 6.68 3.91
C TRP A 169 -2.15 8.17 4.12
N LEU A 170 -1.14 9.03 3.92
CA LEU A 170 -1.29 10.49 3.96
C LEU A 170 -2.24 10.97 2.85
N ALA A 171 -2.13 10.43 1.64
CA ALA A 171 -3.04 10.75 0.54
C ALA A 171 -4.49 10.38 0.88
N ILE A 172 -4.74 9.20 1.45
CA ILE A 172 -6.07 8.77 1.91
C ILE A 172 -6.62 9.75 2.97
N GLY A 173 -5.80 10.13 3.95
CA GLY A 173 -6.16 11.12 4.96
C GLY A 173 -6.52 12.49 4.36
N LEU A 174 -5.71 12.96 3.40
CA LEU A 174 -5.95 14.24 2.71
C LEU A 174 -7.23 14.20 1.86
N ILE A 175 -7.48 13.10 1.14
CA ILE A 175 -8.71 12.90 0.37
C ILE A 175 -9.92 12.90 1.31
N GLY A 176 -9.82 12.23 2.47
CA GLY A 176 -10.87 12.25 3.49
C GLY A 176 -11.16 13.65 4.01
N ALA A 177 -10.10 14.43 4.33
CA ALA A 177 -10.22 15.83 4.77
C ALA A 177 -10.85 16.71 3.68
N ALA A 178 -10.43 16.58 2.42
CA ALA A 178 -10.99 17.29 1.29
C ALA A 178 -12.48 16.94 1.08
N THR A 179 -12.85 15.65 1.22
CA THR A 179 -14.25 15.21 1.16
C THR A 179 -15.07 15.87 2.28
N GLY A 180 -14.55 15.89 3.50
CA GLY A 180 -15.20 16.55 4.64
C GLY A 180 -15.40 18.07 4.41
N ALA A 181 -14.38 18.75 3.92
CA ALA A 181 -14.45 20.18 3.59
C ALA A 181 -15.49 20.47 2.50
N MET A 182 -15.52 19.67 1.44
CA MET A 182 -16.51 19.82 0.35
C MET A 182 -17.95 19.58 0.83
N VAL A 183 -18.15 18.53 1.64
CA VAL A 183 -19.47 18.23 2.23
C VAL A 183 -19.91 19.35 3.18
N THR A 184 -19.01 19.86 3.99
CA THR A 184 -19.27 21.03 4.88
C THR A 184 -19.72 22.23 4.07
N LEU A 185 -18.97 22.59 3.01
CA LEU A 185 -19.30 23.72 2.14
C LEU A 185 -20.66 23.54 1.46
N ALA A 186 -20.93 22.34 0.95
CA ALA A 186 -22.20 22.01 0.31
C ALA A 186 -23.38 22.09 1.29
N ALA A 187 -23.18 21.64 2.55
CA ALA A 187 -24.17 21.74 3.60
C ALA A 187 -24.45 23.18 3.99
N HIS A 188 -23.41 24.02 4.19
CA HIS A 188 -23.55 25.46 4.44
C HIS A 188 -24.31 26.16 3.34
N ALA A 189 -23.94 25.94 2.08
CA ALA A 189 -24.63 26.54 0.93
C ALA A 189 -26.11 26.12 0.85
N ALA A 190 -26.40 24.87 1.16
CA ALA A 190 -27.78 24.38 1.15
C ALA A 190 -28.61 24.95 2.31
N LEU A 191 -28.06 25.07 3.50
CA LEU A 191 -28.72 25.69 4.64
C LEU A 191 -29.01 27.17 4.37
N ALA A 192 -28.02 27.91 3.86
CA ALA A 192 -28.18 29.32 3.50
C ALA A 192 -29.24 29.53 2.39
N ALA A 193 -29.22 28.70 1.35
CA ALA A 193 -30.22 28.76 0.27
C ALA A 193 -31.65 28.44 0.75
N ASN A 194 -31.82 27.74 1.84
CA ASN A 194 -33.13 27.36 2.40
C ASN A 194 -33.47 28.11 3.69
N ALA A 195 -32.77 29.23 3.98
CA ALA A 195 -32.97 29.98 5.22
C ALA A 195 -34.44 30.43 5.48
N GLN A 196 -35.15 30.86 4.42
CA GLN A 196 -36.56 31.24 4.52
C GLN A 196 -37.47 30.01 4.86
N VAL A 197 -37.21 28.87 4.27
CA VAL A 197 -37.95 27.63 4.56
C VAL A 197 -37.68 27.18 6.00
N ILE A 198 -36.45 27.30 6.46
CA ILE A 198 -36.04 26.99 7.85
C ILE A 198 -36.76 27.93 8.83
N ALA A 199 -36.83 29.22 8.52
CA ALA A 199 -37.54 30.19 9.37
C ALA A 199 -39.04 29.85 9.51
N VAL A 200 -39.70 29.52 8.41
CA VAL A 200 -41.11 29.09 8.44
C VAL A 200 -41.30 27.79 9.24
N LEU A 201 -40.40 26.82 9.08
CA LEU A 201 -40.45 25.56 9.85
C LEU A 201 -40.30 25.80 11.34
N ARG A 202 -39.44 26.72 11.76
CA ARG A 202 -39.29 27.12 13.18
C ARG A 202 -40.59 27.75 13.72
N LEU A 203 -41.26 28.57 12.91
CA LEU A 203 -42.54 29.17 13.30
C LEU A 203 -43.65 28.13 13.52
N VAL A 204 -43.60 27.00 12.78
CA VAL A 204 -44.52 25.87 12.94
C VAL A 204 -44.11 24.93 14.06
N GLY A 205 -42.92 25.18 14.72
CA GLY A 205 -42.46 24.44 15.87
C GLY A 205 -41.42 23.33 15.59
N ALA A 206 -40.79 23.34 14.41
CA ALA A 206 -39.69 22.42 14.14
C ALA A 206 -38.44 22.76 14.97
N THR A 207 -37.89 21.77 15.62
CA THR A 207 -36.64 21.94 16.40
C THR A 207 -35.42 21.93 15.48
N ASP A 208 -34.35 22.64 15.87
CA ASP A 208 -33.09 22.67 15.12
C ASP A 208 -32.48 21.29 14.93
N GLY A 209 -32.64 20.42 15.92
CA GLY A 209 -32.20 19.01 15.80
C GLY A 209 -32.94 18.22 14.71
N TYR A 210 -34.23 18.47 14.51
CA TYR A 210 -35.01 17.87 13.44
C TYR A 210 -34.53 18.35 12.05
N ILE A 211 -34.33 19.65 11.92
CA ILE A 211 -33.84 20.27 10.68
C ILE A 211 -32.42 19.75 10.35
N ALA A 212 -31.52 19.82 11.33
CA ALA A 212 -30.15 19.30 11.17
C ALA A 212 -30.13 17.81 10.76
N GLY A 213 -30.95 16.98 11.43
CA GLY A 213 -31.03 15.55 11.13
C GLY A 213 -31.47 15.25 9.71
N ALA A 214 -32.39 16.04 9.13
CA ALA A 214 -32.82 15.90 7.74
C ALA A 214 -31.67 16.15 6.74
N PHE A 215 -30.87 17.20 6.98
CA PHE A 215 -29.70 17.53 6.16
C PHE A 215 -28.58 16.46 6.33
N VAL A 216 -28.25 16.09 7.56
CA VAL A 216 -27.25 15.07 7.87
C VAL A 216 -27.57 13.78 7.15
N ARG A 217 -28.80 13.24 7.30
CA ARG A 217 -29.22 12.02 6.63
C ARG A 217 -29.07 12.11 5.12
N ARG A 218 -29.50 13.23 4.54
CA ARG A 218 -29.50 13.44 3.08
C ARG A 218 -28.08 13.47 2.52
N TYR A 219 -27.17 14.24 3.15
CA TYR A 219 -25.78 14.34 2.67
C TYR A 219 -25.00 13.05 2.92
N THR A 220 -25.20 12.39 4.05
CA THR A 220 -24.58 11.10 4.34
C THR A 220 -24.98 10.01 3.33
N LEU A 221 -26.28 9.90 3.00
CA LEU A 221 -26.74 8.92 2.01
C LEU A 221 -26.23 9.23 0.60
N ARG A 222 -26.14 10.48 0.23
CA ARG A 222 -25.58 10.88 -1.08
C ARG A 222 -24.08 10.60 -1.18
N THR A 223 -23.34 10.94 -0.13
CA THR A 223 -21.91 10.63 -0.08
C THR A 223 -21.70 9.12 -0.10
N LEU A 224 -22.50 8.35 0.63
CA LEU A 224 -22.44 6.89 0.62
C LEU A 224 -22.67 6.32 -0.79
N THR A 225 -23.73 6.78 -1.48
CA THR A 225 -24.04 6.30 -2.85
C THR A 225 -22.97 6.73 -3.85
N GLY A 226 -22.50 7.98 -3.78
CA GLY A 226 -21.41 8.46 -4.61
C GLY A 226 -20.12 7.67 -4.37
N ALA A 227 -19.76 7.49 -3.10
CA ALA A 227 -18.56 6.71 -2.74
C ALA A 227 -18.66 5.24 -3.17
N ALA A 228 -19.84 4.62 -3.06
CA ALA A 228 -20.05 3.26 -3.56
C ALA A 228 -19.83 3.16 -5.08
N LEU A 229 -20.39 4.10 -5.85
CA LEU A 229 -20.19 4.16 -7.30
C LEU A 229 -18.72 4.39 -7.65
N GLY A 230 -18.04 5.31 -6.96
CA GLY A 230 -16.61 5.57 -7.15
C GLY A 230 -15.74 4.37 -6.82
N THR A 231 -16.06 3.66 -5.72
CA THR A 231 -15.36 2.43 -5.33
C THR A 231 -15.53 1.33 -6.37
N VAL A 232 -16.75 1.11 -6.86
CA VAL A 232 -17.04 0.14 -7.93
C VAL A 232 -16.27 0.50 -9.21
N ALA A 233 -16.28 1.77 -9.61
CA ALA A 233 -15.54 2.23 -10.79
C ALA A 233 -14.02 2.04 -10.62
N GLY A 234 -13.47 2.35 -9.44
CA GLY A 234 -12.05 2.14 -9.13
C GLY A 234 -11.66 0.66 -9.17
N LEU A 235 -12.48 -0.22 -8.57
CA LEU A 235 -12.26 -1.67 -8.61
C LEU A 235 -12.39 -2.22 -10.04
N ALA A 236 -13.38 -1.76 -10.79
CA ALA A 236 -13.56 -2.17 -12.19
C ALA A 236 -12.33 -1.80 -13.04
N LEU A 237 -11.80 -0.59 -12.88
CA LEU A 237 -10.61 -0.17 -13.61
C LEU A 237 -9.38 -1.00 -13.24
N LEU A 238 -9.18 -1.30 -11.93
CA LEU A 238 -8.08 -2.17 -11.48
C LEU A 238 -8.20 -3.61 -12.03
N LEU A 239 -9.44 -4.11 -12.20
CA LEU A 239 -9.70 -5.43 -12.78
C LEU A 239 -9.45 -5.45 -14.29
N LEU A 240 -9.74 -4.34 -14.99
CA LEU A 240 -9.54 -4.21 -16.43
C LEU A 240 -8.08 -3.98 -16.82
N MET A 241 -7.20 -3.63 -15.87
CA MET A 241 -5.77 -3.51 -16.15
C MET A 241 -5.20 -4.85 -16.57
N PRO A 242 -4.47 -4.91 -17.70
CA PRO A 242 -3.87 -6.14 -18.19
C PRO A 242 -2.88 -6.69 -17.16
N VAL A 243 -2.93 -8.01 -16.97
CA VAL A 243 -1.96 -8.73 -16.14
C VAL A 243 -0.77 -9.02 -17.05
N GLY A 244 0.26 -8.18 -16.99
CA GLY A 244 1.51 -8.41 -17.72
C GLY A 244 2.29 -9.58 -17.12
N GLY A 245 2.91 -10.39 -17.97
CA GLY A 245 3.65 -11.60 -17.57
C GLY A 245 5.17 -11.42 -17.41
N GLY A 246 5.67 -10.20 -17.25
CA GLY A 246 7.12 -9.95 -17.17
C GLY A 246 7.61 -9.63 -15.76
N ALA A 247 8.83 -10.04 -15.43
CA ALA A 247 9.49 -9.82 -14.13
C ALA A 247 9.72 -8.33 -13.74
N GLY A 248 9.27 -7.37 -14.57
CA GLY A 248 9.40 -5.93 -14.33
C GLY A 248 8.08 -5.17 -14.30
N ASP A 249 6.93 -5.85 -14.29
CA ASP A 249 5.65 -5.21 -14.45
C ASP A 249 5.08 -4.71 -13.11
N ILE A 250 5.51 -3.49 -12.75
CA ILE A 250 5.06 -2.79 -11.53
C ILE A 250 3.53 -2.62 -11.51
N LEU A 251 2.89 -2.56 -12.70
CA LEU A 251 1.45 -2.36 -12.82
C LEU A 251 0.63 -3.61 -12.42
N THR A 252 1.18 -4.81 -12.56
CA THR A 252 0.51 -6.04 -12.10
C THR A 252 0.43 -6.11 -10.58
N GLY A 253 1.35 -5.44 -9.88
CA GLY A 253 1.37 -5.32 -8.42
C GLY A 253 0.24 -4.47 -7.83
N LEU A 254 -0.50 -3.67 -8.63
CA LEU A 254 -1.58 -2.81 -8.14
C LEU A 254 -2.87 -3.57 -7.79
N ARG A 255 -3.05 -4.80 -8.24
CA ARG A 255 -4.24 -5.59 -7.89
C ARG A 255 -4.19 -6.02 -6.43
N PHE A 256 -5.36 -6.01 -5.79
CA PHE A 256 -5.49 -6.52 -4.42
C PHE A 256 -5.24 -8.03 -4.40
N ALA A 257 -4.55 -8.54 -3.37
CA ALA A 257 -4.27 -9.96 -3.19
C ALA A 257 -5.02 -10.50 -1.97
N GLY A 258 -5.63 -11.69 -2.11
CA GLY A 258 -6.28 -12.39 -1.01
C GLY A 258 -7.26 -11.53 -0.22
N LEU A 259 -7.07 -11.44 1.08
CA LEU A 259 -7.95 -10.71 2.01
C LEU A 259 -7.96 -9.19 1.79
N GLN A 260 -7.02 -8.65 1.02
CA GLN A 260 -6.95 -7.21 0.74
C GLN A 260 -8.13 -6.70 -0.10
N TRP A 261 -8.90 -7.57 -0.74
CA TRP A 261 -10.13 -7.22 -1.44
C TRP A 261 -11.23 -6.66 -0.54
N PHE A 262 -11.14 -6.88 0.76
CA PHE A 262 -12.10 -6.31 1.72
C PHE A 262 -11.82 -4.85 2.07
N TRP A 263 -10.59 -4.35 1.89
CA TRP A 263 -10.24 -2.97 2.22
C TRP A 263 -11.03 -1.91 1.44
N PRO A 264 -11.21 -2.02 0.11
CA PRO A 264 -12.01 -1.05 -0.64
C PRO A 264 -13.48 -0.99 -0.19
N LEU A 265 -14.04 -2.07 0.36
CA LEU A 265 -15.40 -2.08 0.91
C LEU A 265 -15.59 -1.14 2.11
N LEU A 266 -14.50 -0.77 2.79
CA LEU A 266 -14.52 0.19 3.89
C LEU A 266 -14.58 1.64 3.41
N VAL A 267 -14.26 1.92 2.14
CA VAL A 267 -14.25 3.28 1.60
C VAL A 267 -15.62 3.95 1.65
N PRO A 268 -16.73 3.34 1.18
CA PRO A 268 -18.05 3.97 1.24
C PRO A 268 -18.53 4.26 2.67
N PRO A 269 -18.46 3.35 3.66
CA PRO A 269 -18.89 3.65 5.02
C PRO A 269 -18.01 4.71 5.70
N LEU A 270 -16.69 4.73 5.45
CA LEU A 270 -15.80 5.78 5.96
C LEU A 270 -16.12 7.13 5.36
N ALA A 271 -16.37 7.22 4.05
CA ALA A 271 -16.82 8.45 3.40
C ALA A 271 -18.16 8.94 3.95
N ALA A 272 -19.09 8.03 4.23
CA ALA A 272 -20.36 8.35 4.87
C ALA A 272 -20.18 8.86 6.30
N LEU A 273 -19.25 8.29 7.07
CA LEU A 273 -18.93 8.75 8.41
C LEU A 273 -18.33 10.18 8.38
N VAL A 274 -17.40 10.44 7.46
CA VAL A 274 -16.83 11.79 7.25
C VAL A 274 -17.93 12.79 6.90
N ALA A 275 -18.84 12.42 5.99
CA ALA A 275 -19.95 13.27 5.60
C ALA A 275 -20.94 13.51 6.75
N PHE A 276 -21.21 12.48 7.56
CA PHE A 276 -22.06 12.60 8.74
C PHE A 276 -21.48 13.64 9.72
N VAL A 277 -20.21 13.48 10.11
CA VAL A 277 -19.54 14.38 11.05
C VAL A 277 -19.47 15.80 10.47
N ALA A 278 -19.07 15.94 9.22
CA ALA A 278 -18.94 17.22 8.54
C ALA A 278 -20.27 17.97 8.46
N THR A 279 -21.36 17.29 8.09
CA THR A 279 -22.69 17.90 7.99
C THR A 279 -23.26 18.25 9.35
N GLU A 280 -23.04 17.39 10.36
CA GLU A 280 -23.50 17.64 11.72
C GLU A 280 -22.84 18.90 12.30
N LEU A 281 -21.51 19.04 12.14
CA LEU A 281 -20.77 20.23 12.59
C LEU A 281 -21.21 21.48 11.84
N ALA A 282 -21.43 21.39 10.53
CA ALA A 282 -21.92 22.50 9.71
C ALA A 282 -23.32 22.95 10.13
N ALA A 283 -24.25 22.01 10.31
CA ALA A 283 -25.62 22.29 10.70
C ALA A 283 -25.70 22.95 12.08
N ARG A 284 -24.95 22.44 13.07
CA ARG A 284 -24.92 23.02 14.41
C ARG A 284 -24.40 24.47 14.42
N ARG A 285 -23.38 24.78 13.61
CA ARG A 285 -22.83 26.15 13.51
C ARG A 285 -23.84 27.10 12.88
N VAL A 286 -24.37 26.75 11.71
CA VAL A 286 -25.29 27.63 10.97
C VAL A 286 -26.60 27.83 11.71
N LEU A 287 -27.18 26.81 12.33
CA LEU A 287 -28.42 26.90 13.07
C LEU A 287 -28.26 27.71 14.38
N GLY A 288 -27.05 27.63 14.99
CA GLY A 288 -26.71 28.46 16.16
C GLY A 288 -26.49 29.94 15.82
N GLU A 289 -26.06 30.31 14.62
CA GLU A 289 -25.92 31.68 14.15
C GLU A 289 -27.27 32.33 13.75
N LEU A 290 -28.27 31.48 13.42
CA LEU A 290 -29.61 31.93 13.04
C LEU A 290 -30.59 31.95 14.22
N ALA A 291 -30.18 31.56 15.41
CA ALA A 291 -30.97 31.61 16.66
C ALA A 291 -30.78 32.95 17.37
#